data_f356d875296ec69a330225ba357c0296
#
_entry.id   f356d875296ec69a330225ba357c0296
#
_cell.length_a   1.000
_cell.length_b   1.000
_cell.length_c   1.000
_cell.angle_alpha   90.00
_cell.angle_beta   90.00
_cell.angle_gamma   90.00
#
_symmetry.space_group_name_H-M   'P 1'
#
loop_
_entity.id
_entity.type
_entity.pdbx_description
1 polymer ?
#
loop_
_entity_poly.entity_id
_entity_poly.type
_entity_poly.pdbx_seq_one_letter_code
_entity_poly.pdbx_strand_id
1 'polypeptide(L)'
;MSSENPVPNQAKCCHAVLPTAGTGSRLGGELPKQFQQLAGRPMLAYALNAFAQVPQIESIWVGVSPSFIEHPILNDFSGLGKPVHFLPTGGPTRQETVLNTLTALMNAGIDHEDWVLVHDAARPGITPALINKLIQGVQSSTSGGLLAMPLADTLKQADLNSVVAGNLPHSVKTIPRSHLWQAQTPQMFGLKKLHAALDEAIRQESDVTDEASAMELSGETPLLIEGATRNFKVTHPADWELMQLLLREVI
;
A
#
# COMPACT_ATOMS: atom_id res chain seq x y z
N MET A 1 -20.42 -43.65 -12.29
CA MET A 1 -20.57 -42.35 -11.63
C MET A 1 -19.36 -42.20 -10.73
N SER A 2 -18.32 -41.54 -11.25
CA SER A 2 -17.10 -41.26 -10.53
C SER A 2 -17.37 -40.05 -9.61
N SER A 3 -17.36 -40.28 -8.32
CA SER A 3 -17.38 -39.21 -7.31
C SER A 3 -16.01 -38.55 -7.33
N GLU A 4 -15.91 -37.41 -8.01
CA GLU A 4 -14.77 -36.52 -7.81
C GLU A 4 -14.84 -36.00 -6.36
N ASN A 5 -13.88 -36.43 -5.54
CA ASN A 5 -13.66 -35.83 -4.24
C ASN A 5 -13.30 -34.36 -4.46
N PRO A 6 -13.96 -33.41 -3.78
CA PRO A 6 -13.56 -32.01 -3.86
C PRO A 6 -12.11 -31.90 -3.38
N VAL A 7 -11.24 -31.37 -4.22
CA VAL A 7 -9.87 -31.00 -3.88
C VAL A 7 -9.95 -30.07 -2.64
N PRO A 8 -9.22 -30.35 -1.55
CA PRO A 8 -9.27 -29.48 -0.38
C PRO A 8 -8.87 -28.07 -0.81
N ASN A 9 -9.72 -27.09 -0.46
CA ASN A 9 -9.49 -25.68 -0.72
C ASN A 9 -8.14 -25.32 -0.09
N GLN A 10 -7.08 -25.23 -0.89
CA GLN A 10 -5.77 -24.83 -0.41
C GLN A 10 -5.91 -23.45 0.19
N ALA A 11 -5.45 -23.26 1.42
CA ALA A 11 -5.48 -21.93 2.07
C ALA A 11 -4.69 -20.97 1.17
N LYS A 12 -5.34 -19.88 0.74
CA LYS A 12 -4.72 -18.85 -0.10
C LYS A 12 -3.53 -18.23 0.62
N CYS A 13 -2.40 -18.17 -0.04
CA CYS A 13 -1.22 -17.49 0.45
C CYS A 13 -1.38 -15.96 0.39
N CYS A 14 -0.56 -15.25 1.14
CA CYS A 14 -0.54 -13.79 1.13
C CYS A 14 0.84 -13.28 0.68
N HIS A 15 0.85 -12.30 -0.22
CA HIS A 15 2.05 -11.66 -0.71
C HIS A 15 1.98 -10.16 -0.50
N ALA A 16 3.03 -9.56 0.05
CA ALA A 16 3.10 -8.11 0.18
C ALA A 16 3.63 -7.47 -1.11
N VAL A 17 3.02 -6.36 -1.52
CA VAL A 17 3.44 -5.57 -2.70
C VAL A 17 3.71 -4.15 -2.26
N LEU A 18 4.96 -3.68 -2.42
CA LEU A 18 5.37 -2.34 -2.01
C LEU A 18 5.82 -1.52 -3.23
N PRO A 19 4.99 -0.62 -3.75
CA PRO A 19 5.38 0.30 -4.81
C PRO A 19 6.35 1.36 -4.27
N THR A 20 7.59 1.40 -4.79
CA THR A 20 8.65 2.28 -4.32
C THR A 20 9.36 3.05 -5.44
N ALA A 21 8.73 3.17 -6.62
CA ALA A 21 9.32 3.85 -7.77
C ALA A 21 9.24 5.38 -7.70
N GLY A 22 8.45 5.95 -6.80
CA GLY A 22 8.29 7.39 -6.66
C GLY A 22 9.54 8.09 -6.15
N THR A 23 9.84 9.28 -6.67
CA THR A 23 11.03 10.08 -6.31
C THR A 23 10.93 10.76 -4.93
N GLY A 24 9.71 10.95 -4.41
CA GLY A 24 9.51 11.59 -3.10
C GLY A 24 9.95 13.06 -3.04
N SER A 25 9.88 13.80 -4.15
CA SER A 25 10.44 15.15 -4.36
C SER A 25 10.08 16.20 -3.31
N ARG A 26 8.97 16.04 -2.58
CA ARG A 26 8.52 16.99 -1.54
C ARG A 26 9.40 17.06 -0.30
N LEU A 27 10.19 16.03 -0.01
CA LEU A 27 11.09 15.98 1.15
C LEU A 27 12.54 16.32 0.77
N GLY A 28 12.86 16.40 -0.53
CA GLY A 28 14.23 16.63 -1.01
C GLY A 28 15.17 15.45 -0.72
N GLY A 29 16.48 15.65 -0.96
CA GLY A 29 17.53 14.66 -0.72
C GLY A 29 18.02 13.96 -1.99
N GLU A 30 19.19 13.34 -1.91
CA GLU A 30 19.84 12.63 -3.03
C GLU A 30 19.20 11.26 -3.31
N LEU A 31 18.65 10.62 -2.27
CA LEU A 31 17.97 9.35 -2.40
C LEU A 31 16.45 9.54 -2.42
N PRO A 32 15.70 8.69 -3.13
CA PRO A 32 14.24 8.64 -3.01
C PRO A 32 13.84 8.46 -1.54
N LYS A 33 12.78 9.13 -1.13
CA LYS A 33 12.30 9.23 0.27
C LYS A 33 12.28 7.89 1.02
N GLN A 34 11.82 6.84 0.37
CA GLN A 34 11.67 5.50 0.96
C GLN A 34 13.00 4.85 1.35
N PHE A 35 14.11 5.33 0.80
CA PHE A 35 15.47 4.87 1.11
C PHE A 35 16.24 5.82 2.02
N GLN A 36 15.67 6.97 2.38
CA GLN A 36 16.28 7.91 3.32
C GLN A 36 16.21 7.35 4.76
N GLN A 37 17.22 7.73 5.57
CA GLN A 37 17.36 7.26 6.96
C GLN A 37 16.32 7.92 7.88
N LEU A 38 15.43 7.13 8.44
CA LEU A 38 14.43 7.52 9.42
C LEU A 38 14.69 6.76 10.72
N ALA A 39 14.95 7.46 11.82
CA ALA A 39 15.28 6.83 13.11
C ALA A 39 16.36 5.71 13.02
N GLY A 40 17.41 5.94 12.21
CA GLY A 40 18.57 5.04 12.10
C GLY A 40 18.45 3.90 11.10
N ARG A 41 17.35 3.81 10.33
CA ARG A 41 17.14 2.78 9.27
C ARG A 41 16.48 3.40 8.04
N PRO A 42 16.69 2.87 6.83
CA PRO A 42 15.90 3.29 5.67
C PRO A 42 14.40 3.18 5.94
N MET A 43 13.60 4.17 5.52
CA MET A 43 12.15 4.17 5.78
C MET A 43 11.47 2.87 5.33
N LEU A 44 11.84 2.33 4.17
CA LEU A 44 11.31 1.08 3.64
C LEU A 44 11.54 -0.11 4.60
N ALA A 45 12.65 -0.12 5.35
CA ALA A 45 13.00 -1.23 6.24
C ALA A 45 11.93 -1.50 7.30
N TYR A 46 11.22 -0.47 7.77
CA TYR A 46 10.17 -0.64 8.78
C TYR A 46 8.99 -1.45 8.23
N ALA A 47 8.54 -1.14 7.01
CA ALA A 47 7.47 -1.89 6.36
C ALA A 47 7.93 -3.34 6.06
N LEU A 48 9.12 -3.52 5.47
CA LEU A 48 9.65 -4.85 5.18
C LEU A 48 9.74 -5.71 6.45
N ASN A 49 10.27 -5.18 7.54
CA ASN A 49 10.34 -5.89 8.83
C ASN A 49 8.96 -6.24 9.38
N ALA A 50 7.98 -5.33 9.28
CA ALA A 50 6.64 -5.60 9.76
C ALA A 50 5.97 -6.74 8.99
N PHE A 51 6.07 -6.75 7.66
CA PHE A 51 5.54 -7.83 6.82
C PHE A 51 6.28 -9.15 7.03
N ALA A 52 7.61 -9.13 7.16
CA ALA A 52 8.40 -10.32 7.37
C ALA A 52 8.07 -11.07 8.68
N GLN A 53 7.61 -10.36 9.71
CA GLN A 53 7.19 -10.92 10.99
C GLN A 53 5.78 -11.55 10.98
N VAL A 54 5.01 -11.40 9.89
CA VAL A 54 3.67 -11.99 9.78
C VAL A 54 3.75 -13.38 9.15
N PRO A 55 3.37 -14.45 9.87
CA PRO A 55 3.53 -15.82 9.37
C PRO A 55 2.81 -16.08 8.05
N GLN A 56 1.64 -15.49 7.83
CA GLN A 56 0.82 -15.68 6.63
C GLN A 56 1.40 -15.03 5.36
N ILE A 57 2.36 -14.11 5.50
CA ILE A 57 3.05 -13.52 4.35
C ILE A 57 4.11 -14.49 3.85
N GLU A 58 3.98 -14.98 2.63
CA GLU A 58 4.92 -15.91 1.99
C GLU A 58 6.12 -15.19 1.37
N SER A 59 5.88 -14.06 0.72
CA SER A 59 6.92 -13.27 0.06
C SER A 59 6.58 -11.79 0.00
N ILE A 60 7.61 -10.95 -0.22
CA ILE A 60 7.49 -9.49 -0.30
C ILE A 60 8.06 -9.04 -1.66
N TRP A 61 7.29 -8.27 -2.41
CA TRP A 61 7.60 -7.83 -3.76
C TRP A 61 7.67 -6.30 -3.78
N VAL A 62 8.82 -5.77 -4.14
CA VAL A 62 9.12 -4.34 -4.08
C VAL A 62 9.34 -3.81 -5.48
N GLY A 63 8.40 -3.03 -6.00
CA GLY A 63 8.50 -2.39 -7.31
C GLY A 63 9.33 -1.12 -7.21
N VAL A 64 10.55 -1.14 -7.75
CA VAL A 64 11.45 0.01 -7.81
C VAL A 64 11.53 0.62 -9.21
N SER A 65 12.01 1.86 -9.32
CA SER A 65 12.33 2.44 -10.63
C SER A 65 13.37 1.57 -11.35
N PRO A 66 13.23 1.31 -12.67
CA PRO A 66 14.24 0.59 -13.44
C PRO A 66 15.66 1.17 -13.30
N SER A 67 15.80 2.48 -13.16
CA SER A 67 17.09 3.14 -12.94
C SER A 67 17.68 2.91 -11.54
N PHE A 68 16.91 2.35 -10.60
CA PHE A 68 17.32 2.17 -9.21
C PHE A 68 17.60 0.70 -8.84
N ILE A 69 17.34 -0.26 -9.73
CA ILE A 69 17.44 -1.69 -9.43
C ILE A 69 18.86 -2.15 -9.08
N GLU A 70 19.86 -1.49 -9.64
CA GLU A 70 21.28 -1.77 -9.38
C GLU A 70 21.84 -1.01 -8.17
N HIS A 71 21.03 -0.21 -7.47
CA HIS A 71 21.53 0.64 -6.39
C HIS A 71 21.94 -0.20 -5.17
N PRO A 72 23.18 -0.01 -4.63
CA PRO A 72 23.72 -0.86 -3.55
C PRO A 72 22.86 -0.94 -2.29
N ILE A 73 22.08 0.11 -1.97
CA ILE A 73 21.20 0.15 -0.79
C ILE A 73 20.18 -1.00 -0.77
N LEU A 74 19.84 -1.59 -1.93
CA LEU A 74 18.90 -2.71 -1.98
C LEU A 74 19.47 -3.97 -1.32
N ASN A 75 20.79 -4.08 -1.21
CA ASN A 75 21.45 -5.19 -0.52
C ASN A 75 21.27 -5.13 1.01
N ASP A 76 20.97 -3.95 1.57
CA ASP A 76 20.77 -3.75 3.01
C ASP A 76 19.49 -4.40 3.52
N PHE A 77 18.61 -4.85 2.63
CA PHE A 77 17.33 -5.49 2.98
C PHE A 77 17.37 -7.01 2.94
N SER A 78 18.56 -7.62 2.96
CA SER A 78 18.73 -9.07 3.06
C SER A 78 18.50 -9.58 4.48
N GLY A 79 18.22 -10.88 4.63
CA GLY A 79 18.18 -11.54 5.96
C GLY A 79 16.90 -11.32 6.77
N LEU A 80 15.79 -10.91 6.16
CA LEU A 80 14.52 -10.67 6.83
C LEU A 80 13.73 -11.95 7.19
N GLY A 81 14.25 -13.14 6.89
CA GLY A 81 13.58 -14.43 7.15
C GLY A 81 12.43 -14.75 6.19
N LYS A 82 12.14 -13.89 5.24
CA LYS A 82 11.18 -14.08 4.13
C LYS A 82 11.85 -13.71 2.81
N PRO A 83 11.43 -14.32 1.69
CA PRO A 83 11.88 -13.88 0.36
C PRO A 83 11.45 -12.43 0.09
N VAL A 84 12.42 -11.57 -0.27
CA VAL A 84 12.18 -10.20 -0.70
C VAL A 84 12.70 -10.04 -2.13
N HIS A 85 11.81 -9.67 -3.04
CA HIS A 85 12.10 -9.51 -4.46
C HIS A 85 12.03 -8.04 -4.84
N PHE A 86 13.17 -7.45 -5.19
CA PHE A 86 13.22 -6.12 -5.80
C PHE A 86 13.09 -6.25 -7.31
N LEU A 87 12.16 -5.54 -7.92
CA LEU A 87 11.84 -5.65 -9.33
C LEU A 87 11.84 -4.28 -10.02
N PRO A 88 12.35 -4.17 -11.25
CA PRO A 88 12.35 -2.93 -12.03
C PRO A 88 10.96 -2.65 -12.64
N THR A 89 9.92 -2.72 -11.83
CA THR A 89 8.51 -2.61 -12.25
C THR A 89 7.94 -1.20 -12.12
N GLY A 90 8.77 -0.22 -11.73
CA GLY A 90 8.34 1.17 -11.61
C GLY A 90 7.77 1.72 -12.92
N GLY A 91 6.54 2.22 -12.86
CA GLY A 91 5.87 2.92 -13.94
C GLY A 91 5.80 4.44 -13.69
N PRO A 92 5.25 5.20 -14.65
CA PRO A 92 5.01 6.64 -14.52
C PRO A 92 4.17 7.02 -13.30
N THR A 93 3.20 6.17 -12.96
CA THR A 93 2.32 6.36 -11.81
C THR A 93 2.48 5.26 -10.76
N ARG A 94 1.94 5.51 -9.53
CA ARG A 94 1.88 4.49 -8.48
C ARG A 94 1.06 3.27 -8.93
N GLN A 95 -0.05 3.50 -9.60
CA GLN A 95 -0.95 2.45 -10.10
C GLN A 95 -0.25 1.55 -11.11
N GLU A 96 0.45 2.13 -12.09
CA GLU A 96 1.23 1.36 -13.07
C GLU A 96 2.36 0.57 -12.40
N THR A 97 3.01 1.13 -11.38
CA THR A 97 4.01 0.40 -10.59
C THR A 97 3.38 -0.82 -9.91
N VAL A 98 2.19 -0.67 -9.32
CA VAL A 98 1.47 -1.79 -8.70
C VAL A 98 1.08 -2.81 -9.76
N LEU A 99 0.43 -2.41 -10.85
CA LEU A 99 0.01 -3.31 -11.94
C LEU A 99 1.19 -4.11 -12.51
N ASN A 100 2.31 -3.43 -12.81
CA ASN A 100 3.51 -4.08 -13.32
C ASN A 100 4.08 -5.09 -12.32
N THR A 101 4.02 -4.77 -11.02
CA THR A 101 4.49 -5.69 -9.96
C THR A 101 3.55 -6.89 -9.85
N LEU A 102 2.23 -6.71 -9.88
CA LEU A 102 1.27 -7.82 -9.90
C LEU A 102 1.47 -8.73 -11.11
N THR A 103 1.70 -8.14 -12.29
CA THR A 103 2.03 -8.90 -13.51
C THR A 103 3.30 -9.74 -13.30
N ALA A 104 4.31 -9.20 -12.64
CA ALA A 104 5.54 -9.93 -12.34
C ALA A 104 5.30 -11.09 -11.36
N LEU A 105 4.43 -10.94 -10.35
CA LEU A 105 4.02 -12.03 -9.47
C LEU A 105 3.37 -13.16 -10.26
N MET A 106 2.42 -12.84 -11.14
CA MET A 106 1.73 -13.83 -11.99
C MET A 106 2.73 -14.57 -12.89
N ASN A 107 3.67 -13.85 -13.50
CA ASN A 107 4.71 -14.42 -14.35
C ASN A 107 5.72 -15.29 -13.56
N ALA A 108 5.90 -15.04 -12.28
CA ALA A 108 6.73 -15.86 -11.38
C ALA A 108 6.01 -17.13 -10.90
N GLY A 109 4.74 -17.34 -11.30
CA GLY A 109 3.97 -18.53 -10.98
C GLY A 109 3.24 -18.47 -9.64
N ILE A 110 3.06 -17.29 -9.06
CA ILE A 110 2.18 -17.09 -7.89
C ILE A 110 0.74 -17.41 -8.30
N ASP A 111 0.02 -18.13 -7.44
CA ASP A 111 -1.36 -18.51 -7.72
C ASP A 111 -2.23 -17.26 -7.86
N HIS A 112 -2.98 -17.19 -8.93
CA HIS A 112 -3.85 -16.05 -9.24
C HIS A 112 -4.98 -15.85 -8.22
N GLU A 113 -5.29 -16.88 -7.45
CA GLU A 113 -6.28 -16.84 -6.38
C GLU A 113 -5.70 -16.38 -5.03
N ASP A 114 -4.37 -16.24 -4.92
CA ASP A 114 -3.70 -15.76 -3.71
C ASP A 114 -4.05 -14.30 -3.41
N TRP A 115 -3.83 -13.93 -2.16
CA TRP A 115 -4.03 -12.58 -1.66
C TRP A 115 -2.78 -11.72 -1.87
N VAL A 116 -2.99 -10.48 -2.27
CA VAL A 116 -1.94 -9.45 -2.29
C VAL A 116 -2.30 -8.32 -1.34
N LEU A 117 -1.31 -7.86 -0.57
CA LEU A 117 -1.41 -6.73 0.35
C LEU A 117 -0.54 -5.61 -0.19
N VAL A 118 -1.16 -4.59 -0.80
CA VAL A 118 -0.44 -3.43 -1.34
C VAL A 118 -0.21 -2.41 -0.24
N HIS A 119 1.06 -2.01 -0.02
CA HIS A 119 1.42 -1.11 1.07
C HIS A 119 2.38 -0.01 0.65
N ASP A 120 2.06 1.22 1.04
CA ASP A 120 2.93 2.38 0.80
C ASP A 120 4.17 2.35 1.72
N ALA A 121 5.37 2.30 1.14
CA ALA A 121 6.62 2.44 1.90
C ALA A 121 6.68 3.74 2.74
N ALA A 122 5.87 4.73 2.39
CA ALA A 122 5.73 5.98 3.13
C ALA A 122 4.88 5.88 4.41
N ARG A 123 4.47 4.68 4.82
CA ARG A 123 3.77 4.40 6.09
C ARG A 123 4.61 3.48 7.00
N PRO A 124 5.76 3.92 7.47
CA PRO A 124 6.66 3.08 8.27
C PRO A 124 6.10 2.73 9.65
N GLY A 125 4.98 3.33 10.05
CA GLY A 125 4.29 3.02 11.31
C GLY A 125 3.42 1.76 11.28
N ILE A 126 3.39 1.02 10.17
CA ILE A 126 2.70 -0.27 10.08
C ILE A 126 3.30 -1.27 11.07
N THR A 127 2.47 -2.14 11.63
CA THR A 127 2.90 -3.19 12.58
C THR A 127 2.39 -4.56 12.17
N PRO A 128 3.04 -5.65 12.59
CA PRO A 128 2.53 -7.01 12.37
C PRO A 128 1.10 -7.21 12.88
N ALA A 129 0.74 -6.57 14.00
CA ALA A 129 -0.61 -6.63 14.56
C ALA A 129 -1.67 -6.03 13.61
N LEU A 130 -1.38 -4.89 12.97
CA LEU A 130 -2.29 -4.27 12.01
C LEU A 130 -2.42 -5.11 10.73
N ILE A 131 -1.32 -5.69 10.24
CA ILE A 131 -1.33 -6.58 9.08
C ILE A 131 -2.18 -7.82 9.39
N ASN A 132 -1.97 -8.47 10.54
CA ASN A 132 -2.77 -9.62 10.97
C ASN A 132 -4.26 -9.26 11.12
N LYS A 133 -4.58 -8.09 11.68
CA LYS A 133 -5.96 -7.61 11.82
C LYS A 133 -6.63 -7.49 10.44
N LEU A 134 -5.94 -6.95 9.44
CA LEU A 134 -6.44 -6.86 8.07
C LEU A 134 -6.68 -8.26 7.47
N ILE A 135 -5.69 -9.15 7.54
CA ILE A 135 -5.79 -10.51 7.00
C ILE A 135 -7.00 -11.23 7.62
N GLN A 136 -7.12 -11.23 8.94
CA GLN A 136 -8.24 -11.89 9.65
C GLN A 136 -9.60 -11.30 9.28
N GLY A 137 -9.70 -9.98 9.11
CA GLY A 137 -10.93 -9.31 8.73
C GLY A 137 -11.36 -9.56 7.28
N VAL A 138 -10.40 -9.81 6.39
CA VAL A 138 -10.63 -9.86 4.93
C VAL A 138 -10.66 -11.27 4.37
N GLN A 139 -9.99 -12.23 5.00
CA GLN A 139 -9.80 -13.59 4.44
C GLN A 139 -11.10 -14.33 4.06
N SER A 140 -12.23 -13.97 4.66
CA SER A 140 -13.58 -14.53 4.33
C SER A 140 -14.37 -13.65 3.35
N SER A 141 -13.84 -12.48 2.96
CA SER A 141 -14.49 -11.57 2.01
C SER A 141 -14.17 -11.96 0.56
N THR A 142 -15.13 -11.76 -0.33
CA THR A 142 -14.91 -11.88 -1.78
C THR A 142 -14.43 -10.58 -2.42
N SER A 143 -14.67 -9.44 -1.74
CA SER A 143 -14.39 -8.09 -2.25
C SER A 143 -13.08 -7.50 -1.70
N GLY A 144 -12.39 -8.23 -0.81
CA GLY A 144 -11.18 -7.69 -0.18
C GLY A 144 -11.47 -6.63 0.87
N GLY A 145 -10.45 -5.81 1.19
CA GLY A 145 -10.58 -4.73 2.17
C GLY A 145 -9.29 -3.98 2.41
N LEU A 146 -9.38 -2.94 3.24
CA LEU A 146 -8.26 -2.06 3.53
C LEU A 146 -8.24 -1.63 5.00
N LEU A 147 -7.07 -1.23 5.48
CA LEU A 147 -7.00 -0.46 6.71
C LEU A 147 -7.53 0.96 6.47
N ALA A 148 -8.36 1.45 7.37
CA ALA A 148 -8.89 2.81 7.30
C ALA A 148 -9.17 3.36 8.71
N MET A 149 -9.25 4.68 8.85
CA MET A 149 -9.59 5.35 10.12
C MET A 149 -10.88 6.15 9.95
N PRO A 150 -11.83 6.07 10.90
CA PRO A 150 -12.94 7.03 10.94
C PRO A 150 -12.40 8.45 10.99
N LEU A 151 -13.01 9.35 10.23
CA LEU A 151 -12.55 10.73 10.18
C LEU A 151 -12.88 11.48 11.49
N ALA A 152 -11.83 11.93 12.20
CA ALA A 152 -11.98 12.60 13.50
C ALA A 152 -12.30 14.09 13.36
N ASP A 153 -11.69 14.79 12.40
CA ASP A 153 -11.80 16.23 12.24
C ASP A 153 -12.93 16.66 11.30
N THR A 154 -13.37 17.90 11.45
CA THR A 154 -14.33 18.52 10.52
C THR A 154 -13.68 18.80 9.17
N LEU A 155 -14.24 18.27 8.10
CA LEU A 155 -13.77 18.52 6.73
C LEU A 155 -14.33 19.83 6.18
N LYS A 156 -13.44 20.63 5.58
CA LYS A 156 -13.77 21.83 4.82
C LYS A 156 -13.41 21.63 3.36
N GLN A 157 -14.34 21.93 2.48
CA GLN A 157 -14.06 22.01 1.05
C GLN A 157 -13.58 23.44 0.74
N ALA A 158 -12.44 23.55 0.07
CA ALA A 158 -11.92 24.84 -0.38
C ALA A 158 -12.55 25.26 -1.71
N ASP A 159 -12.58 26.58 -1.95
CA ASP A 159 -12.87 27.12 -3.28
C ASP A 159 -11.73 26.78 -4.24
N LEU A 160 -12.07 26.06 -5.31
CA LEU A 160 -11.11 25.65 -6.32
C LEU A 160 -10.45 26.86 -7.02
N ASN A 161 -11.20 27.93 -7.28
CA ASN A 161 -10.68 29.11 -7.98
C ASN A 161 -9.62 29.84 -7.14
N SER A 162 -9.79 29.93 -5.83
CA SER A 162 -8.77 30.52 -4.94
C SER A 162 -7.49 29.69 -4.90
N VAL A 163 -7.59 28.36 -4.90
CA VAL A 163 -6.45 27.44 -4.93
C VAL A 163 -5.67 27.52 -6.25
N VAL A 164 -6.37 27.52 -7.39
CA VAL A 164 -5.76 27.62 -8.74
C VAL A 164 -5.08 28.98 -8.93
N ALA A 165 -5.63 30.06 -8.39
CA ALA A 165 -5.03 31.38 -8.47
C ALA A 165 -3.82 31.60 -7.53
N GLY A 166 -3.44 30.59 -6.72
CA GLY A 166 -2.34 30.69 -5.75
C GLY A 166 -2.66 31.58 -4.55
N ASN A 167 -3.92 31.93 -4.32
CA ASN A 167 -4.39 32.66 -3.15
C ASN A 167 -4.57 31.72 -1.95
N LEU A 168 -4.75 32.29 -0.75
CA LEU A 168 -5.16 31.51 0.40
C LEU A 168 -6.53 30.86 0.14
N PRO A 169 -6.68 29.55 0.36
CA PRO A 169 -7.93 28.86 0.08
C PRO A 169 -9.03 29.30 1.04
N HIS A 170 -10.21 29.63 0.49
CA HIS A 170 -11.41 29.95 1.26
C HIS A 170 -12.27 28.70 1.44
N SER A 171 -12.81 28.51 2.65
CA SER A 171 -13.75 27.43 2.93
C SER A 171 -15.13 27.79 2.38
N VAL A 172 -15.63 26.99 1.43
CA VAL A 172 -16.96 27.19 0.84
C VAL A 172 -18.03 26.25 1.40
N LYS A 173 -17.60 25.10 1.96
CA LYS A 173 -18.53 24.12 2.48
C LYS A 173 -17.91 23.25 3.58
N THR A 174 -18.71 22.91 4.59
CA THR A 174 -18.41 21.85 5.54
C THR A 174 -18.96 20.54 5.00
N ILE A 175 -18.12 19.52 4.88
CA ILE A 175 -18.51 18.18 4.48
C ILE A 175 -18.86 17.39 5.74
N PRO A 176 -20.08 16.82 5.86
CA PRO A 176 -20.41 15.93 6.98
C PRO A 176 -19.43 14.75 7.05
N ARG A 177 -18.81 14.56 8.20
CA ARG A 177 -17.82 13.48 8.38
C ARG A 177 -18.43 12.13 8.75
N SER A 178 -19.72 12.07 9.05
CA SER A 178 -20.43 10.85 9.36
C SER A 178 -20.26 9.84 8.22
N HIS A 179 -19.83 8.63 8.55
CA HIS A 179 -19.53 7.56 7.59
C HIS A 179 -18.37 7.82 6.62
N LEU A 180 -17.55 8.85 6.86
CA LEU A 180 -16.31 9.05 6.10
C LEU A 180 -15.14 8.41 6.84
N TRP A 181 -14.32 7.70 6.06
CA TRP A 181 -13.11 7.02 6.52
C TRP A 181 -11.91 7.50 5.71
N GLN A 182 -10.79 7.63 6.38
CA GLN A 182 -9.51 7.93 5.76
C GLN A 182 -8.80 6.63 5.41
N ALA A 183 -8.68 6.33 4.12
CA ALA A 183 -8.01 5.14 3.63
C ALA A 183 -6.54 5.11 4.06
N GLN A 184 -6.10 3.95 4.52
CA GLN A 184 -4.71 3.63 4.78
C GLN A 184 -4.29 2.43 3.93
N THR A 185 -3.03 2.03 4.03
CA THR A 185 -2.52 0.76 3.53
C THR A 185 -1.95 -0.07 4.69
N PRO A 186 -1.89 -1.41 4.61
CA PRO A 186 -2.15 -2.25 3.43
C PRO A 186 -3.62 -2.26 2.98
N GLN A 187 -3.78 -2.50 1.67
CA GLN A 187 -5.04 -2.83 1.03
C GLN A 187 -4.92 -4.26 0.48
N MET A 188 -5.85 -5.14 0.82
CA MET A 188 -5.78 -6.59 0.58
C MET A 188 -6.86 -7.05 -0.36
N PHE A 189 -6.44 -7.65 -1.49
CA PHE A 189 -7.32 -8.13 -2.55
C PHE A 189 -6.79 -9.43 -3.16
N GLY A 190 -7.66 -10.19 -3.83
CA GLY A 190 -7.21 -11.32 -4.66
C GLY A 190 -6.35 -10.83 -5.83
N LEU A 191 -5.21 -11.49 -6.08
CA LEU A 191 -4.22 -11.08 -7.10
C LEU A 191 -4.87 -10.84 -8.46
N LYS A 192 -5.61 -11.83 -8.98
CA LYS A 192 -6.27 -11.74 -10.29
C LYS A 192 -7.30 -10.62 -10.37
N LYS A 193 -8.11 -10.45 -9.31
CA LYS A 193 -9.15 -9.42 -9.27
C LYS A 193 -8.53 -8.02 -9.28
N LEU A 194 -7.55 -7.78 -8.43
CA LEU A 194 -6.89 -6.49 -8.36
C LEU A 194 -6.14 -6.15 -9.64
N HIS A 195 -5.43 -7.14 -10.22
CA HIS A 195 -4.75 -6.96 -11.51
C HIS A 195 -5.75 -6.50 -12.58
N ALA A 196 -6.88 -7.20 -12.74
CA ALA A 196 -7.88 -6.88 -13.74
C ALA A 196 -8.51 -5.49 -13.50
N ALA A 197 -8.82 -5.14 -12.24
CA ALA A 197 -9.39 -3.84 -11.89
C ALA A 197 -8.45 -2.67 -12.21
N LEU A 198 -7.16 -2.81 -11.88
CA LEU A 198 -6.16 -1.77 -12.20
C LEU A 198 -5.89 -1.66 -13.70
N ASP A 199 -5.79 -2.78 -14.42
CA ASP A 199 -5.61 -2.78 -15.88
C ASP A 199 -6.78 -2.09 -16.58
N GLU A 200 -8.03 -2.37 -16.19
CA GLU A 200 -9.21 -1.70 -16.73
C GLU A 200 -9.23 -0.21 -16.39
N ALA A 201 -8.95 0.16 -15.13
CA ALA A 201 -8.93 1.56 -14.72
C ALA A 201 -7.89 2.38 -15.52
N ILE A 202 -6.70 1.82 -15.76
CA ILE A 202 -5.65 2.48 -16.56
C ILE A 202 -6.08 2.59 -18.02
N ARG A 203 -6.67 1.54 -18.62
CA ARG A 203 -7.16 1.60 -20.02
C ARG A 203 -8.27 2.61 -20.22
N GLN A 204 -9.10 2.83 -19.20
CA GLN A 204 -10.18 3.81 -19.24
C GLN A 204 -9.73 5.21 -18.81
N GLU A 205 -8.45 5.42 -18.50
CA GLU A 205 -7.91 6.68 -17.97
C GLU A 205 -8.69 7.18 -16.74
N SER A 206 -9.21 6.24 -15.92
CA SER A 206 -10.00 6.55 -14.75
C SER A 206 -9.13 7.12 -13.63
N ASP A 207 -9.63 8.14 -12.94
CA ASP A 207 -8.95 8.75 -11.78
C ASP A 207 -9.11 7.84 -10.54
N VAL A 208 -8.21 6.86 -10.40
CA VAL A 208 -8.11 6.00 -9.22
C VAL A 208 -6.92 6.43 -8.36
N THR A 209 -7.14 6.53 -7.08
CA THR A 209 -6.15 7.04 -6.12
C THR A 209 -5.44 5.94 -5.33
N ASP A 210 -6.08 4.78 -5.20
CA ASP A 210 -5.61 3.59 -4.48
C ASP A 210 -6.23 2.30 -5.07
N GLU A 211 -5.89 1.14 -4.50
CA GLU A 211 -6.37 -0.16 -4.95
C GLU A 211 -7.88 -0.31 -4.70
N ALA A 212 -8.37 0.21 -3.56
CA ALA A 212 -9.78 0.15 -3.21
C ALA A 212 -10.65 0.87 -4.24
N SER A 213 -10.25 2.06 -4.70
CA SER A 213 -11.00 2.81 -5.71
C SER A 213 -11.05 2.09 -7.07
N ALA A 214 -10.01 1.34 -7.47
CA ALA A 214 -10.06 0.50 -8.66
C ALA A 214 -11.04 -0.67 -8.49
N MET A 215 -11.06 -1.30 -7.31
CA MET A 215 -12.02 -2.36 -6.99
C MET A 215 -13.46 -1.85 -6.96
N GLU A 216 -13.69 -0.66 -6.39
CA GLU A 216 -15.01 0.01 -6.37
C GLU A 216 -15.52 0.30 -7.79
N LEU A 217 -14.65 0.77 -8.70
CA LEU A 217 -14.99 0.96 -10.11
C LEU A 217 -15.38 -0.36 -10.80
N SER A 218 -14.81 -1.49 -10.38
CA SER A 218 -15.20 -2.82 -10.88
C SER A 218 -16.46 -3.40 -10.23
N GLY A 219 -17.13 -2.63 -9.35
CA GLY A 219 -18.38 -3.02 -8.68
C GLY A 219 -18.20 -3.79 -7.38
N GLU A 220 -16.98 -3.89 -6.86
CA GLU A 220 -16.69 -4.51 -5.56
C GLU A 220 -16.95 -3.53 -4.40
N THR A 221 -17.15 -4.05 -3.21
CA THR A 221 -17.38 -3.28 -1.98
C THR A 221 -16.36 -3.67 -0.91
N PRO A 222 -15.14 -3.11 -0.93
CA PRO A 222 -14.08 -3.45 0.01
C PRO A 222 -14.46 -3.20 1.48
N LEU A 223 -14.02 -4.10 2.37
CA LEU A 223 -14.23 -3.94 3.80
C LEU A 223 -13.30 -2.86 4.38
N LEU A 224 -13.84 -2.00 5.25
CA LEU A 224 -13.07 -1.03 6.02
C LEU A 224 -12.69 -1.66 7.36
N ILE A 225 -11.42 -1.98 7.54
CA ILE A 225 -10.86 -2.52 8.77
C ILE A 225 -10.16 -1.38 9.52
N GLU A 226 -10.55 -1.15 10.77
CA GLU A 226 -9.98 -0.06 11.55
C GLU A 226 -8.46 -0.18 11.70
N GLY A 227 -7.75 0.80 11.17
CA GLY A 227 -6.31 0.95 11.21
C GLY A 227 -5.82 1.58 12.52
N ALA A 228 -4.77 2.39 12.43
CA ALA A 228 -4.24 3.12 13.58
C ALA A 228 -3.63 4.46 13.15
N THR A 229 -3.69 5.46 14.03
CA THR A 229 -3.11 6.79 13.80
C THR A 229 -1.63 6.71 13.49
N ARG A 230 -0.88 5.83 14.17
CA ARG A 230 0.56 5.64 13.91
C ARG A 230 0.89 5.22 12.48
N ASN A 231 -0.06 4.65 11.74
CA ASN A 231 0.11 4.22 10.34
C ASN A 231 -0.19 5.36 9.35
N PHE A 232 0.06 6.62 9.74
CA PHE A 232 -0.08 7.77 8.85
C PHE A 232 0.99 7.78 7.75
N LYS A 233 0.67 8.44 6.64
CA LYS A 233 1.58 8.57 5.51
C LYS A 233 2.54 9.74 5.73
N VAL A 234 3.82 9.49 5.76
CA VAL A 234 4.87 10.52 5.80
C VAL A 234 4.89 11.24 4.46
N THR A 235 4.40 12.47 4.42
CA THR A 235 4.24 13.28 3.20
C THR A 235 5.01 14.60 3.29
N HIS A 236 5.00 15.23 4.46
CA HIS A 236 5.61 16.53 4.74
C HIS A 236 6.74 16.41 5.77
N PRO A 237 7.63 17.43 5.89
CA PRO A 237 8.70 17.41 6.89
C PRO A 237 8.21 17.19 8.33
N ALA A 238 7.09 17.79 8.73
CA ALA A 238 6.51 17.60 10.05
C ALA A 238 6.09 16.13 10.31
N ASP A 239 5.60 15.43 9.27
CA ASP A 239 5.28 13.99 9.38
C ASP A 239 6.54 13.17 9.62
N TRP A 240 7.65 13.57 9.00
CA TRP A 240 8.94 12.91 9.18
C TRP A 240 9.43 13.02 10.63
N GLU A 241 9.40 14.22 11.19
CA GLU A 241 9.80 14.48 12.58
C GLU A 241 8.94 13.66 13.55
N LEU A 242 7.61 13.69 13.37
CA LEU A 242 6.68 12.94 14.23
C LEU A 242 6.93 11.42 14.12
N MET A 243 7.09 10.90 12.91
CA MET A 243 7.36 9.48 12.71
C MET A 243 8.70 9.07 13.32
N GLN A 244 9.72 9.92 13.22
CA GLN A 244 11.02 9.67 13.81
C GLN A 244 10.94 9.52 15.34
N LEU A 245 10.11 10.30 16.02
CA LEU A 245 9.86 10.17 17.45
C LEU A 245 9.15 8.84 17.75
N LEU A 246 8.08 8.52 17.03
CA LEU A 246 7.31 7.28 17.22
C LEU A 246 8.14 6.01 17.05
N LEU A 247 9.11 6.03 16.14
CA LEU A 247 9.93 4.85 15.86
C LEU A 247 11.10 4.68 16.83
N ARG A 248 11.55 5.74 17.50
CA ARG A 248 12.59 5.68 18.54
C ARG A 248 12.11 5.01 19.82
N GLU A 249 10.82 5.10 20.16
CA GLU A 249 10.24 4.51 21.36
C GLU A 249 10.02 2.99 21.26
N VAL A 250 10.24 2.40 20.10
CA VAL A 250 10.00 0.97 19.80
C VAL A 250 11.30 0.17 19.75
N ILE A 251 12.43 0.82 20.00
CA ILE A 251 13.77 0.20 20.14
C ILE A 251 14.08 0.13 21.65
#